data_5a2294f67ce8255014b751c2b6271b07
#
_entry.id   5a2294f67ce8255014b751c2b6271b07
#
_cell.length_a   1.000
_cell.length_b   1.000
_cell.length_c   1.000
_cell.angle_alpha   90.00
_cell.angle_beta   90.00
_cell.angle_gamma   90.00
#
_symmetry.space_group_name_H-M   'P 1'
#
loop_
_entity.id
_entity.type
_entity.pdbx_description
1 polymer ?
#
loop_
_entity_poly.entity_id
_entity_poly.type
_entity_poly.pdbx_seq_one_letter_code
_entity_poly.pdbx_strand_id
1 'polypeptide(L)'
;MAIPYKPDGYTSVAPYLIVDGAERTLRFLEQAFDGRELRRFDAPDGGIMHAEVRIDDTVIMLGDSGPGFPPVGAHVHVYVPDVDATYRKALEAGATSVRPPEQKVTTTSAAA
;
A
#
# COMPACT_ATOMS: atom_id res chain seq x y z
N MET A 1 18.22 22.99 18.69
CA MET A 1 17.72 22.68 17.34
C MET A 1 16.45 21.87 17.43
N ALA A 2 15.42 22.28 16.77
CA ALA A 2 14.15 21.57 16.79
C ALA A 2 14.21 20.32 15.92
N ILE A 3 13.62 19.22 16.42
CA ILE A 3 13.45 18.02 15.61
C ILE A 3 12.31 18.29 14.64
N PRO A 4 12.49 18.03 13.35
CA PRO A 4 11.39 18.21 12.40
C PRO A 4 10.20 17.33 12.77
N TYR A 5 8.99 17.88 12.67
CA TYR A 5 7.79 17.11 12.98
C TYR A 5 7.51 16.02 11.95
N LYS A 6 8.11 16.11 10.78
CA LYS A 6 7.92 15.17 9.69
C LYS A 6 9.30 14.64 9.24
N PRO A 7 9.50 13.31 9.26
CA PRO A 7 10.77 12.75 8.81
C PRO A 7 10.99 13.01 7.33
N ASP A 8 12.26 13.11 6.91
CA ASP A 8 12.60 13.27 5.51
C ASP A 8 12.07 12.09 4.71
N GLY A 9 11.47 12.39 3.58
CA GLY A 9 10.93 11.36 2.69
C GLY A 9 9.54 10.89 3.05
N TYR A 10 8.90 11.50 4.05
CA TYR A 10 7.53 11.16 4.44
C TYR A 10 6.59 12.28 4.06
N THR A 11 5.35 11.91 3.74
CA THR A 11 4.28 12.88 3.48
C THR A 11 3.55 13.18 4.79
N SER A 12 2.86 14.33 4.83
CA SER A 12 2.16 14.74 6.06
C SER A 12 1.02 13.81 6.43
N VAL A 13 0.42 13.17 5.43
CA VAL A 13 -0.65 12.21 5.62
C VAL A 13 -0.23 10.88 5.02
N ALA A 14 -0.39 9.82 5.77
CA ALA A 14 -0.07 8.48 5.30
C ALA A 14 -1.23 7.53 5.66
N PRO A 15 -1.65 6.66 4.72
CA PRO A 15 -2.61 5.62 5.06
C PRO A 15 -1.98 4.65 6.05
N TYR A 16 -2.79 4.14 6.96
CA TYR A 16 -2.37 3.06 7.85
C TYR A 16 -3.36 1.92 7.69
N LEU A 17 -2.88 0.80 7.18
CA LEU A 17 -3.73 -0.35 6.87
C LEU A 17 -3.64 -1.39 7.98
N ILE A 18 -4.80 -1.79 8.51
CA ILE A 18 -4.89 -2.89 9.48
C ILE A 18 -5.42 -4.08 8.70
N VAL A 19 -4.60 -5.11 8.56
CA VAL A 19 -4.91 -6.22 7.67
C VAL A 19 -4.67 -7.55 8.37
N ASP A 20 -5.36 -8.59 7.90
CA ASP A 20 -5.08 -9.95 8.28
C ASP A 20 -4.06 -10.49 7.27
N GLY A 21 -2.81 -10.66 7.73
CA GLY A 21 -1.73 -11.09 6.86
C GLY A 21 -0.92 -9.92 6.30
N ALA A 22 -0.32 -9.13 7.18
CA ALA A 22 0.46 -7.96 6.77
C ALA A 22 1.67 -8.31 5.91
N GLU A 23 2.30 -9.46 6.14
CA GLU A 23 3.42 -9.90 5.31
C GLU A 23 2.97 -10.08 3.85
N ARG A 24 1.82 -10.71 3.65
CA ARG A 24 1.27 -10.90 2.31
C ARG A 24 0.92 -9.56 1.64
N THR A 25 0.33 -8.65 2.40
CA THR A 25 0.00 -7.33 1.89
C THR A 25 1.26 -6.56 1.51
N LEU A 26 2.29 -6.63 2.35
CA LEU A 26 3.57 -5.97 2.06
C LEU A 26 4.17 -6.49 0.76
N ARG A 27 4.20 -7.82 0.56
CA ARG A 27 4.71 -8.41 -0.67
C ARG A 27 3.90 -8.00 -1.88
N PHE A 28 2.57 -7.92 -1.73
CA PHE A 28 1.70 -7.44 -2.80
C PHE A 28 2.08 -6.02 -3.22
N LEU A 29 2.25 -5.13 -2.25
CA LEU A 29 2.60 -3.74 -2.56
C LEU A 29 3.95 -3.62 -3.24
N GLU A 30 4.91 -4.46 -2.86
CA GLU A 30 6.21 -4.50 -3.52
C GLU A 30 6.09 -4.98 -4.97
N GLN A 31 5.34 -6.05 -5.19
CA GLN A 31 5.23 -6.67 -6.51
C GLN A 31 4.36 -5.87 -7.48
N ALA A 32 3.24 -5.34 -7.00
CA ALA A 32 2.30 -4.65 -7.88
C ALA A 32 2.71 -3.20 -8.16
N PHE A 33 3.29 -2.52 -7.19
CA PHE A 33 3.53 -1.08 -7.27
C PHE A 33 5.00 -0.69 -7.09
N ASP A 34 5.91 -1.66 -7.16
CA ASP A 34 7.35 -1.43 -6.95
C ASP A 34 7.61 -0.80 -5.58
N GLY A 35 6.82 -1.19 -4.59
CA GLY A 35 6.97 -0.68 -3.23
C GLY A 35 8.32 -1.04 -2.64
N ARG A 36 8.85 -0.14 -1.81
CA ARG A 36 10.11 -0.34 -1.12
C ARG A 36 9.87 -0.33 0.38
N GLU A 37 10.22 -1.41 1.05
CA GLU A 37 10.13 -1.48 2.50
C GLU A 37 11.11 -0.50 3.12
N LEU A 38 10.64 0.34 4.05
CA LEU A 38 11.46 1.34 4.71
C LEU A 38 11.82 0.91 6.12
N ARG A 39 10.82 0.49 6.88
CA ARG A 39 10.98 0.20 8.30
C ARG A 39 9.99 -0.90 8.67
N ARG A 40 10.41 -1.77 9.59
CA ARG A 40 9.57 -2.90 9.99
C ARG A 40 9.84 -3.26 11.45
N PHE A 41 8.77 -3.46 12.20
CA PHE A 41 8.82 -3.95 13.58
C PHE A 41 7.94 -5.19 13.67
N ASP A 42 8.56 -6.33 13.99
CA ASP A 42 7.83 -7.59 14.10
C ASP A 42 7.21 -7.73 15.48
N ALA A 43 6.06 -8.40 15.54
CA ALA A 43 5.42 -8.75 16.79
C ALA A 43 6.07 -10.02 17.37
N PRO A 44 5.95 -10.24 18.69
CA PRO A 44 6.53 -11.45 19.30
C PRO A 44 5.99 -12.76 18.74
N ASP A 45 4.78 -12.77 18.19
CA ASP A 45 4.16 -13.97 17.62
C ASP A 45 4.56 -14.23 16.17
N GLY A 46 5.48 -13.43 15.62
CA GLY A 46 5.93 -13.59 14.24
C GLY A 46 5.17 -12.75 13.23
N GLY A 47 4.11 -12.09 13.64
CA GLY A 47 3.39 -11.16 12.77
C GLY A 47 4.12 -9.82 12.65
N ILE A 48 3.54 -8.90 11.89
CA ILE A 48 4.09 -7.56 11.74
C ILE A 48 3.31 -6.59 12.61
N MET A 49 4.00 -5.96 13.57
CA MET A 49 3.41 -4.93 14.41
C MET A 49 3.25 -3.65 13.62
N HIS A 50 4.26 -3.29 12.82
CA HIS A 50 4.29 -2.07 12.04
C HIS A 50 5.28 -2.21 10.90
N ALA A 51 4.86 -1.86 9.70
CA ALA A 51 5.74 -1.81 8.54
C ALA A 51 5.41 -0.57 7.73
N GLU A 52 6.38 -0.10 6.99
CA GLU A 52 6.23 1.05 6.11
C GLU A 52 6.79 0.70 4.74
N VAL A 53 6.04 1.06 3.73
CA VAL A 53 6.44 0.81 2.35
C VAL A 53 6.24 2.09 1.56
N ARG A 54 7.26 2.47 0.78
CA ARG A 54 7.15 3.63 -0.09
C ARG A 54 6.71 3.19 -1.47
N ILE A 55 5.64 3.82 -1.95
CA ILE A 55 5.20 3.69 -3.33
C ILE A 55 5.36 5.07 -3.94
N ASP A 56 6.28 5.21 -4.89
CA ASP A 56 6.61 6.49 -5.52
C ASP A 56 6.94 7.55 -4.47
N ASP A 57 6.07 8.49 -4.23
CA ASP A 57 6.29 9.60 -3.29
C ASP A 57 5.57 9.47 -1.96
N THR A 58 4.86 8.37 -1.73
CA THR A 58 4.00 8.23 -0.57
C THR A 58 4.34 7.00 0.23
N VAL A 59 4.34 7.15 1.55
CA VAL A 59 4.57 6.04 2.46
C VAL A 59 3.23 5.49 2.92
N ILE A 60 3.06 4.19 2.77
CA ILE A 60 1.92 3.45 3.30
C ILE A 60 2.41 2.68 4.52
N MET A 61 1.67 2.80 5.61
CA MET A 61 1.94 2.07 6.84
C MET A 61 0.97 0.92 6.98
N LEU A 62 1.39 -0.17 7.59
CA LEU A 62 0.51 -1.32 7.78
C LEU A 62 0.94 -2.16 8.99
N GLY A 63 -0.01 -2.92 9.51
CA GLY A 63 0.25 -3.85 10.59
C GLY A 63 -0.80 -4.94 10.59
N ASP A 64 -0.48 -6.05 11.25
CA ASP A 64 -1.41 -7.16 11.38
C ASP A 64 -2.56 -6.79 12.32
N SER A 65 -3.75 -7.29 11.99
CA SER A 65 -4.90 -7.19 12.86
C SER A 65 -4.69 -8.03 14.13
N GLY A 66 -5.41 -7.70 15.17
CA GLY A 66 -5.33 -8.41 16.44
C GLY A 66 -6.46 -8.00 17.37
N PRO A 67 -6.42 -8.47 18.62
CA PRO A 67 -7.43 -8.08 19.60
C PRO A 67 -7.46 -6.55 19.76
N GLY A 68 -8.64 -5.97 19.61
CA GLY A 68 -8.81 -4.53 19.66
C GLY A 68 -8.50 -3.80 18.35
N PHE A 69 -7.94 -4.50 17.36
CA PHE A 69 -7.61 -3.92 16.06
C PHE A 69 -8.10 -4.88 14.97
N PRO A 70 -9.40 -4.95 14.69
CA PRO A 70 -9.90 -5.85 13.63
C PRO A 70 -9.44 -5.36 12.26
N PRO A 71 -9.34 -6.27 11.26
CA PRO A 71 -8.98 -5.84 9.92
C PRO A 71 -10.06 -4.91 9.35
N VAL A 72 -9.61 -3.90 8.63
CA VAL A 72 -10.48 -2.87 8.08
C VAL A 72 -10.22 -2.76 6.59
N GLY A 73 -11.28 -2.86 5.79
CA GLY A 73 -11.19 -2.61 4.36
C GLY A 73 -10.91 -1.14 4.09
N ALA A 74 -10.07 -0.89 3.11
CA ALA A 74 -9.69 0.47 2.74
C ALA A 74 -9.67 0.62 1.22
N HIS A 75 -10.02 1.82 0.76
CA HIS A 75 -9.87 2.19 -0.63
C HIS A 75 -8.62 3.04 -0.75
N VAL A 76 -7.68 2.58 -1.56
CA VAL A 76 -6.45 3.33 -1.82
C VAL A 76 -6.36 3.53 -3.32
N HIS A 77 -6.23 4.79 -3.75
CA HIS A 77 -6.12 5.13 -5.15
C HIS A 77 -4.67 5.41 -5.47
N VAL A 78 -4.14 4.76 -6.49
CA VAL A 78 -2.74 4.90 -6.88
C VAL A 78 -2.66 5.35 -8.33
N TYR A 79 -1.99 6.47 -8.58
CA TYR A 79 -1.69 6.90 -9.93
C TYR A 79 -0.43 6.21 -10.41
N VAL A 80 -0.46 5.66 -11.60
CA VAL A 80 0.69 4.93 -12.17
C VAL A 80 0.90 5.36 -13.62
N PRO A 81 2.15 5.28 -14.11
CA PRO A 81 2.43 5.69 -15.49
C PRO A 81 1.80 4.78 -16.54
N ASP A 82 1.68 3.49 -16.27
CA ASP A 82 1.13 2.51 -17.20
C ASP A 82 0.13 1.64 -16.46
N VAL A 83 -1.13 2.00 -16.57
CA VAL A 83 -2.22 1.33 -15.88
C VAL A 83 -2.33 -0.14 -16.28
N ASP A 84 -2.18 -0.45 -17.56
CA ASP A 84 -2.32 -1.82 -18.03
C ASP A 84 -1.22 -2.73 -17.46
N ALA A 85 0.01 -2.23 -17.44
CA ALA A 85 1.13 -2.99 -16.89
C ALA A 85 0.96 -3.22 -15.38
N THR A 86 0.57 -2.18 -14.65
CA THR A 86 0.36 -2.29 -13.20
C THR A 86 -0.81 -3.22 -12.90
N TYR A 87 -1.88 -3.14 -13.68
CA TYR A 87 -3.03 -4.03 -13.51
C TYR A 87 -2.61 -5.50 -13.66
N ARG A 88 -1.80 -5.82 -14.68
CA ARG A 88 -1.31 -7.19 -14.86
C ARG A 88 -0.44 -7.64 -13.69
N LYS A 89 0.46 -6.78 -13.23
CA LYS A 89 1.32 -7.10 -12.08
C LYS A 89 0.49 -7.35 -10.82
N ALA A 90 -0.56 -6.56 -10.62
CA ALA A 90 -1.44 -6.72 -9.46
C ALA A 90 -2.16 -8.06 -9.50
N LEU A 91 -2.67 -8.46 -10.66
CA LEU A 91 -3.32 -9.76 -10.80
C LEU A 91 -2.34 -10.91 -10.55
N GLU A 92 -1.12 -10.79 -11.09
CA GLU A 92 -0.08 -11.80 -10.87
C GLU A 92 0.31 -11.89 -9.39
N ALA A 93 0.25 -10.78 -8.69
CA ALA A 93 0.58 -10.73 -7.26
C ALA A 93 -0.57 -11.14 -6.35
N GLY A 94 -1.74 -11.49 -6.90
CA GLY A 94 -2.83 -12.03 -6.12
C GLY A 94 -4.08 -11.17 -6.01
N ALA A 95 -4.12 -10.02 -6.68
CA ALA A 95 -5.30 -9.17 -6.64
C ALA A 95 -6.45 -9.79 -7.43
N THR A 96 -7.66 -9.47 -7.01
CA THR A 96 -8.87 -9.85 -7.73
C THR A 96 -9.40 -8.63 -8.45
N SER A 97 -9.66 -8.77 -9.76
CA SER A 97 -10.19 -7.68 -10.54
C SER A 97 -11.65 -7.42 -10.23
N VAL A 98 -11.98 -6.15 -9.96
CA VAL A 98 -13.37 -5.72 -9.90
C VAL A 98 -13.86 -5.42 -11.33
N ARG A 99 -13.00 -4.75 -12.10
CA ARG A 99 -13.22 -4.51 -13.52
C ARG A 99 -11.89 -4.12 -14.16
N PRO A 100 -11.71 -4.40 -15.46
CA PRO A 100 -10.46 -4.05 -16.13
C PRO A 100 -10.35 -2.53 -16.35
N PRO A 101 -9.13 -2.03 -16.54
CA PRO A 101 -8.93 -0.62 -16.87
C PRO A 101 -9.58 -0.28 -18.20
N GLU A 102 -10.13 0.93 -18.29
CA GLU A 102 -10.72 1.42 -19.54
C GLU A 102 -10.49 2.92 -19.65
N GLN A 103 -10.46 3.41 -20.90
CA GLN A 103 -10.34 4.84 -21.18
C GLN A 103 -11.71 5.48 -21.01
N LYS A 104 -11.82 6.41 -20.07
CA LYS A 104 -13.05 7.17 -19.89
C LYS A 104 -13.14 8.27 -20.95
N VAL A 105 -14.37 8.73 -21.25
CA VAL A 105 -14.62 9.84 -22.16
C VAL A 105 -14.38 11.16 -21.41
N THR A 106 -13.27 11.26 -20.74
CA THR A 106 -12.83 12.44 -20.02
C THR A 106 -11.38 12.66 -20.34
N THR A 107 -10.82 13.79 -19.89
CA THR A 107 -9.41 14.08 -20.16
C THR A 107 -8.45 13.25 -19.31
N THR A 108 -8.96 12.52 -18.33
CA THR A 108 -8.13 11.70 -17.45
C THR A 108 -8.39 10.22 -17.66
N SER A 109 -7.31 9.42 -17.70
CA SER A 109 -7.41 7.97 -17.64
C SER A 109 -7.68 7.56 -16.21
N ALA A 110 -8.56 6.59 -16.02
CA ALA A 110 -8.88 6.11 -14.70
C ALA A 110 -8.84 4.58 -14.69
N ALA A 111 -8.23 4.05 -13.63
CA ALA A 111 -8.39 2.65 -13.26
C ALA A 111 -9.27 2.62 -12.03
N ALA A 112 -10.34 1.92 -12.12
CA ALA A 112 -11.30 1.90 -11.02
C ALA A 112 -10.92 0.86 -9.98
#